data_044fccd59e5dc7e870e508efafa90384
#
_entry.id   044fccd59e5dc7e870e508efafa90384
#
_cell.length_a   1.000
_cell.length_b   1.000
_cell.length_c   1.000
_cell.angle_alpha   90.00
_cell.angle_beta   90.00
_cell.angle_gamma   90.00
#
_symmetry.space_group_name_H-M   'P 1'
#
loop_
_entity.id
_entity.type
_entity.pdbx_description
1 polymer ?
#
loop_
_entity_poly.entity_id
_entity_poly.type
_entity_poly.pdbx_seq_one_letter_code
_entity_poly.pdbx_strand_id
1 'polypeptide(L)'
;MKAKKVLFITTEIEPFVAENKTSLMGRILPQSIQECGHEIRTFSPKWGNINERRNQLHEVIRLSGMNLIIDGTDHPLIIKVASLPSARMQIYFIDNDDYFMKRGILTDKDGIEYADNGERAIFYARGVLETVKKLRWVPDVIHCYGWASALAPLYIKQAYSDEPCFRDVKVVMEVSPKEFECDWGIANAQFVEYKDAHYDDIKDICKDTYGHTELEKIGVKFSDGVIVENADVDSSVVEYAKSLGLPVLDPIEGDDFKEAYSKFYESLF
;
A
#
# COMPACT_ATOMS: atom_id res chain seq x y z
N MET A 1 -4.88 -6.31 -25.67
CA MET A 1 -4.09 -5.70 -24.56
C MET A 1 -2.77 -6.43 -24.38
N LYS A 2 -1.65 -5.73 -24.18
CA LYS A 2 -0.39 -6.35 -23.80
C LYS A 2 -0.43 -6.65 -22.30
N ALA A 3 -0.14 -7.89 -21.90
CA ALA A 3 -0.07 -8.26 -20.49
C ALA A 3 0.92 -7.35 -19.74
N LYS A 4 0.50 -6.80 -18.60
CA LYS A 4 1.30 -5.99 -17.69
C LYS A 4 1.60 -6.78 -16.43
N LYS A 5 2.66 -6.40 -15.73
CA LYS A 5 2.95 -6.86 -14.36
C LYS A 5 2.44 -5.84 -13.38
N VAL A 6 1.43 -6.21 -12.59
CA VAL A 6 0.78 -5.32 -11.62
C VAL A 6 1.10 -5.78 -10.20
N LEU A 7 1.74 -4.90 -9.43
CA LEU A 7 1.99 -5.07 -8.01
C LEU A 7 0.87 -4.41 -7.22
N PHE A 8 0.19 -5.16 -6.37
CA PHE A 8 -0.77 -4.63 -5.43
C PHE A 8 -0.14 -4.50 -4.04
N ILE A 9 -0.16 -3.30 -3.48
CA ILE A 9 0.22 -3.00 -2.10
C ILE A 9 -1.06 -2.61 -1.38
N THR A 10 -1.61 -3.54 -0.58
CA THR A 10 -2.91 -3.34 0.07
C THR A 10 -2.83 -3.49 1.59
N THR A 11 -3.72 -2.82 2.29
CA THR A 11 -3.78 -2.87 3.76
C THR A 11 -4.36 -4.19 4.26
N GLU A 12 -5.40 -4.71 3.62
CA GLU A 12 -6.16 -5.86 4.08
C GLU A 12 -6.52 -6.81 2.95
N ILE A 13 -6.62 -8.11 3.24
CA ILE A 13 -7.04 -9.12 2.27
C ILE A 13 -7.92 -10.19 2.95
N GLU A 14 -9.16 -10.37 2.51
CA GLU A 14 -10.00 -11.51 2.87
C GLU A 14 -9.45 -12.80 2.20
N PRO A 15 -9.38 -13.94 2.87
CA PRO A 15 -9.91 -14.30 4.20
C PRO A 15 -8.88 -14.22 5.33
N PHE A 16 -7.74 -13.58 5.13
CA PHE A 16 -6.68 -13.50 6.15
C PHE A 16 -7.10 -12.63 7.33
N VAL A 17 -7.86 -11.57 7.06
CA VAL A 17 -8.52 -10.73 8.07
C VAL A 17 -10.04 -10.87 7.95
N ALA A 18 -10.78 -10.30 8.90
CA ALA A 18 -12.24 -10.29 8.85
C ALA A 18 -12.76 -9.57 7.60
N GLU A 19 -13.87 -10.05 7.06
CA GLU A 19 -14.50 -9.45 5.91
C GLU A 19 -14.99 -8.03 6.21
N ASN A 20 -14.51 -7.10 5.42
CA ASN A 20 -14.97 -5.73 5.30
C ASN A 20 -14.76 -5.27 3.85
N LYS A 21 -15.13 -4.04 3.52
CA LYS A 21 -15.01 -3.54 2.16
C LYS A 21 -13.56 -3.53 1.65
N THR A 22 -12.63 -3.03 2.47
CA THR A 22 -11.20 -2.96 2.13
C THR A 22 -10.60 -4.34 1.91
N SER A 23 -10.86 -5.29 2.82
CA SER A 23 -10.32 -6.66 2.72
C SER A 23 -10.91 -7.43 1.54
N LEU A 24 -12.19 -7.21 1.23
CA LEU A 24 -12.86 -7.81 0.08
C LEU A 24 -12.26 -7.29 -1.23
N MET A 25 -12.07 -5.97 -1.35
CA MET A 25 -11.43 -5.35 -2.52
C MET A 25 -9.97 -5.78 -2.64
N GLY A 26 -9.23 -5.89 -1.53
CA GLY A 26 -7.85 -6.42 -1.51
C GLY A 26 -7.72 -7.84 -2.08
N ARG A 27 -8.81 -8.61 -2.11
CA ARG A 27 -8.88 -9.92 -2.78
C ARG A 27 -9.42 -9.83 -4.21
N ILE A 28 -10.58 -9.19 -4.39
CA ILE A 28 -11.33 -9.19 -5.66
C ILE A 28 -10.56 -8.44 -6.75
N LEU A 29 -9.98 -7.28 -6.43
CA LEU A 29 -9.30 -6.45 -7.42
C LEU A 29 -8.08 -7.14 -8.03
N PRO A 30 -7.09 -7.65 -7.26
CA PRO A 30 -5.96 -8.36 -7.85
C PRO A 30 -6.41 -9.58 -8.69
N GLN A 31 -7.39 -10.35 -8.18
CA GLN A 31 -7.93 -11.50 -8.91
C GLN A 31 -8.53 -11.07 -10.26
N SER A 32 -9.34 -10.02 -10.26
CA SER A 32 -10.00 -9.52 -11.48
C SER A 32 -8.99 -9.02 -12.52
N ILE A 33 -7.93 -8.34 -12.08
CA ILE A 33 -6.85 -7.89 -12.96
C ILE A 33 -6.05 -9.07 -13.51
N GLN A 34 -5.84 -10.12 -12.72
CA GLN A 34 -5.25 -11.37 -13.21
C GLN A 34 -6.13 -12.05 -14.29
N GLU A 35 -7.46 -12.06 -14.09
CA GLU A 35 -8.42 -12.58 -15.04
C GLU A 35 -8.45 -11.79 -16.36
N CYS A 36 -8.09 -10.50 -16.34
CA CYS A 36 -7.86 -9.69 -17.54
C CYS A 36 -6.54 -10.03 -18.27
N GLY A 37 -5.78 -11.00 -17.78
CA GLY A 37 -4.55 -11.50 -18.42
C GLY A 37 -3.27 -10.82 -17.97
N HIS A 38 -3.30 -10.07 -16.88
CA HIS A 38 -2.12 -9.47 -16.27
C HIS A 38 -1.42 -10.43 -15.31
N GLU A 39 -0.09 -10.31 -15.15
CA GLU A 39 0.65 -11.00 -14.09
C GLU A 39 0.58 -10.16 -12.83
N ILE A 40 0.20 -10.75 -11.71
CA ILE A 40 0.04 -10.01 -10.47
C ILE A 40 0.96 -10.50 -9.36
N ARG A 41 1.29 -9.61 -8.43
CA ARG A 41 1.79 -9.92 -7.08
C ARG A 41 1.07 -9.04 -6.08
N THR A 42 0.78 -9.58 -4.90
CA THR A 42 0.01 -8.88 -3.88
C THR A 42 0.74 -8.95 -2.55
N PHE A 43 0.80 -7.80 -1.87
CA PHE A 43 1.39 -7.64 -0.55
C PHE A 43 0.36 -7.12 0.44
N SER A 44 0.48 -7.53 1.69
CA SER A 44 -0.28 -7.02 2.84
C SER A 44 0.61 -7.02 4.09
N PRO A 45 0.35 -6.17 5.08
CA PRO A 45 0.98 -6.33 6.39
C PRO A 45 0.51 -7.63 7.04
N LYS A 46 1.39 -8.24 7.82
CA LYS A 46 1.04 -9.41 8.61
C LYS A 46 0.43 -8.97 9.94
N TRP A 47 -0.81 -8.50 9.89
CA TRP A 47 -1.54 -8.07 11.08
C TRP A 47 -1.58 -9.16 12.16
N GLY A 48 -1.53 -8.77 13.42
CA GLY A 48 -1.47 -9.70 14.55
C GLY A 48 -2.71 -10.58 14.74
N ASN A 49 -3.84 -10.20 14.13
CA ASN A 49 -5.07 -10.99 14.08
C ASN A 49 -5.06 -12.07 12.98
N ILE A 50 -4.07 -12.10 12.09
CA ILE A 50 -3.93 -13.14 11.07
C ILE A 50 -3.43 -14.42 11.73
N ASN A 51 -4.25 -15.48 11.66
CA ASN A 51 -3.89 -16.79 12.16
C ASN A 51 -2.97 -17.53 11.18
N GLU A 52 -1.68 -17.57 11.48
CA GLU A 52 -0.66 -18.14 10.60
C GLU A 52 -0.87 -19.64 10.32
N ARG A 53 -1.24 -20.40 11.36
CA ARG A 53 -1.43 -21.84 11.22
C ARG A 53 -2.65 -22.17 10.37
N ARG A 54 -3.78 -21.47 10.60
CA ARG A 54 -5.01 -21.66 9.83
C ARG A 54 -4.81 -21.32 8.36
N ASN A 55 -4.09 -20.25 8.10
CA ASN A 55 -3.86 -19.73 6.75
C ASN A 55 -2.56 -20.25 6.11
N GLN A 56 -1.86 -21.18 6.77
CA GLN A 56 -0.64 -21.82 6.26
C GLN A 56 0.44 -20.80 5.82
N LEU A 57 0.63 -19.75 6.62
CA LEU A 57 1.71 -18.80 6.35
C LEU A 57 3.07 -19.47 6.59
N HIS A 58 3.99 -19.26 5.64
CA HIS A 58 5.35 -19.76 5.72
C HIS A 58 6.35 -18.61 5.58
N GLU A 59 7.36 -18.57 6.44
CA GLU A 59 8.44 -17.61 6.27
C GLU A 59 9.30 -17.95 5.05
N VAL A 60 9.65 -16.92 4.29
CA VAL A 60 10.57 -17.02 3.16
C VAL A 60 11.94 -16.51 3.61
N ILE A 61 12.76 -17.40 4.20
CA ILE A 61 14.04 -17.08 4.82
C ILE A 61 14.97 -16.27 3.88
N ARG A 62 15.02 -16.62 2.59
CA ARG A 62 15.86 -15.91 1.61
C ARG A 62 15.46 -14.45 1.38
N LEU A 63 14.23 -14.07 1.71
CA LEU A 63 13.71 -12.71 1.60
C LEU A 63 13.78 -11.96 2.93
N SER A 64 13.76 -12.68 4.04
CA SER A 64 13.82 -12.16 5.41
C SER A 64 15.23 -11.73 5.85
N GLY A 65 15.35 -11.20 7.06
CA GLY A 65 16.62 -10.94 7.75
C GLY A 65 17.30 -9.61 7.39
N MET A 66 16.65 -8.73 6.63
CA MET A 66 17.11 -7.35 6.47
C MET A 66 16.56 -6.49 7.61
N ASN A 67 17.35 -5.55 8.12
CA ASN A 67 16.86 -4.54 9.05
C ASN A 67 16.42 -3.27 8.30
N LEU A 68 15.28 -2.73 8.67
CA LEU A 68 14.82 -1.40 8.25
C LEU A 68 15.00 -0.44 9.43
N ILE A 69 15.73 0.63 9.22
CA ILE A 69 15.92 1.67 10.24
C ILE A 69 14.80 2.69 10.10
N ILE A 70 14.04 2.91 11.18
CA ILE A 70 13.00 3.93 11.30
C ILE A 70 13.26 4.66 12.62
N ASP A 71 13.31 5.99 12.58
CA ASP A 71 13.63 6.84 13.75
C ASP A 71 14.87 6.34 14.54
N GLY A 72 15.94 5.96 13.82
CA GLY A 72 17.19 5.49 14.42
C GLY A 72 17.13 4.09 15.06
N THR A 73 16.00 3.39 14.95
CA THR A 73 15.80 2.05 15.52
C THR A 73 15.78 0.99 14.42
N ASP A 74 16.45 -0.14 14.64
CA ASP A 74 16.48 -1.29 13.75
C ASP A 74 15.24 -2.17 13.92
N HIS A 75 14.55 -2.43 12.80
CA HIS A 75 13.38 -3.31 12.77
C HIS A 75 13.62 -4.46 11.78
N PRO A 76 13.74 -5.72 12.26
CA PRO A 76 13.93 -6.87 11.38
C PRO A 76 12.74 -7.06 10.42
N LEU A 77 13.05 -7.17 9.12
CA LEU A 77 12.05 -7.46 8.09
C LEU A 77 11.90 -8.97 7.94
N ILE A 78 10.71 -9.46 8.22
CA ILE A 78 10.31 -10.86 8.04
C ILE A 78 9.29 -10.92 6.90
N ILE A 79 9.49 -11.86 5.98
CA ILE A 79 8.59 -12.07 4.86
C ILE A 79 7.92 -13.42 4.99
N LYS A 80 6.60 -13.42 5.05
CA LYS A 80 5.79 -14.63 5.03
C LYS A 80 4.96 -14.70 3.75
N VAL A 81 4.60 -15.90 3.34
CA VAL A 81 3.74 -16.11 2.18
C VAL A 81 2.62 -17.08 2.51
N ALA A 82 1.48 -16.86 1.89
CA ALA A 82 0.39 -17.81 1.85
C ALA A 82 -0.21 -17.86 0.45
N SER A 83 -0.82 -19.00 0.12
CA SER A 83 -1.57 -19.14 -1.12
C SER A 83 -3.06 -18.93 -0.86
N LEU A 84 -3.72 -18.27 -1.80
CA LEU A 84 -5.16 -18.18 -1.88
C LEU A 84 -5.65 -19.02 -3.08
N PRO A 85 -5.93 -20.33 -2.88
CA PRO A 85 -6.17 -21.26 -3.99
C PRO A 85 -7.41 -20.89 -4.81
N SER A 86 -8.45 -20.36 -4.18
CA SER A 86 -9.70 -19.95 -4.84
C SER A 86 -9.47 -18.87 -5.89
N ALA A 87 -8.51 -17.98 -5.65
CA ALA A 87 -8.13 -16.89 -6.54
C ALA A 87 -6.83 -17.19 -7.32
N ARG A 88 -6.19 -18.33 -7.10
CA ARG A 88 -4.88 -18.69 -7.68
C ARG A 88 -3.80 -17.64 -7.46
N MET A 89 -3.86 -16.98 -6.29
CA MET A 89 -2.92 -15.92 -5.91
C MET A 89 -1.97 -16.39 -4.83
N GLN A 90 -0.76 -15.82 -4.83
CA GLN A 90 0.18 -15.89 -3.74
C GLN A 90 0.29 -14.52 -3.10
N ILE A 91 0.09 -14.45 -1.78
CA ILE A 91 0.15 -13.22 -1.01
C ILE A 91 1.45 -13.20 -0.22
N TYR A 92 2.17 -12.09 -0.30
CA TYR A 92 3.35 -11.79 0.49
C TYR A 92 2.96 -10.92 1.68
N PHE A 93 3.36 -11.33 2.87
CA PHE A 93 3.12 -10.59 4.10
C PHE A 93 4.41 -9.99 4.61
N ILE A 94 4.37 -8.68 4.88
CA ILE A 94 5.43 -7.94 5.55
C ILE A 94 5.18 -8.06 7.04
N ASP A 95 6.14 -8.61 7.77
CA ASP A 95 6.02 -8.90 9.19
C ASP A 95 7.20 -8.33 9.99
N ASN A 96 6.89 -7.98 11.23
CA ASN A 96 7.84 -7.53 12.24
C ASN A 96 7.18 -7.68 13.62
N ASP A 97 7.92 -8.15 14.60
CA ASP A 97 7.36 -8.42 15.93
C ASP A 97 6.92 -7.14 16.65
N ASP A 98 7.65 -6.04 16.51
CA ASP A 98 7.35 -4.78 17.19
C ASP A 98 6.06 -4.15 16.66
N TYR A 99 5.90 -4.16 15.34
CA TYR A 99 4.79 -3.47 14.67
C TYR A 99 3.53 -4.30 14.49
N PHE A 100 3.66 -5.64 14.38
CA PHE A 100 2.51 -6.45 13.97
C PHE A 100 2.15 -7.58 14.94
N MET A 101 3.10 -8.10 15.73
CA MET A 101 2.82 -9.25 16.59
C MET A 101 1.76 -8.92 17.65
N LYS A 102 0.64 -9.67 17.63
CA LYS A 102 -0.50 -9.51 18.55
C LYS A 102 -1.17 -8.13 18.52
N ARG A 103 -0.96 -7.37 17.45
CA ARG A 103 -1.54 -6.03 17.28
C ARG A 103 -2.59 -6.04 16.17
N GLY A 104 -3.67 -5.30 16.38
CA GLY A 104 -4.74 -5.11 15.38
C GLY A 104 -4.29 -4.26 14.18
N ILE A 105 -5.21 -3.99 13.28
CA ILE A 105 -4.95 -3.22 12.06
C ILE A 105 -4.67 -1.76 12.42
N LEU A 106 -5.62 -1.06 12.98
CA LEU A 106 -5.50 0.34 13.38
C LEU A 106 -5.51 0.52 14.89
N THR A 107 -6.29 -0.30 15.59
CA THR A 107 -6.61 -0.12 17.00
C THR A 107 -6.25 -1.34 17.83
N ASP A 108 -6.06 -1.13 19.11
CA ASP A 108 -5.98 -2.19 20.09
C ASP A 108 -7.36 -2.81 20.38
N LYS A 109 -7.40 -3.76 21.35
CA LYS A 109 -8.63 -4.45 21.79
C LYS A 109 -9.67 -3.52 22.41
N ASP A 110 -9.27 -2.36 22.88
CA ASP A 110 -10.13 -1.36 23.54
C ASP A 110 -10.59 -0.26 22.54
N GLY A 111 -10.22 -0.40 21.25
CA GLY A 111 -10.58 0.52 20.17
C GLY A 111 -9.69 1.77 20.11
N ILE A 112 -8.57 1.78 20.83
CA ILE A 112 -7.64 2.92 20.82
C ILE A 112 -6.64 2.73 19.68
N GLU A 113 -6.52 3.75 18.82
CA GLU A 113 -5.56 3.75 17.73
C GLU A 113 -4.12 3.69 18.24
N TYR A 114 -3.28 2.93 17.54
CA TYR A 114 -1.86 2.86 17.88
C TYR A 114 -1.15 4.15 17.50
N ALA A 115 -0.40 4.71 18.45
CA ALA A 115 0.34 5.97 18.27
C ALA A 115 1.43 5.87 17.18
N ASP A 116 1.90 4.66 16.88
CA ASP A 116 2.94 4.36 15.89
C ASP A 116 2.39 3.87 14.53
N ASN A 117 1.11 4.12 14.22
CA ASN A 117 0.54 3.73 12.93
C ASN A 117 1.30 4.36 11.75
N GLY A 118 1.82 5.58 11.90
CA GLY A 118 2.68 6.22 10.91
C GLY A 118 3.96 5.42 10.62
N GLU A 119 4.66 4.96 11.66
CA GLU A 119 5.85 4.11 11.51
C GLU A 119 5.52 2.74 10.91
N ARG A 120 4.37 2.16 11.28
CA ARG A 120 3.87 0.89 10.70
C ARG A 120 3.64 1.02 9.19
N ALA A 121 3.09 2.14 8.73
CA ALA A 121 2.93 2.43 7.30
C ALA A 121 4.28 2.60 6.59
N ILE A 122 5.24 3.30 7.21
CA ILE A 122 6.62 3.44 6.71
C ILE A 122 7.29 2.07 6.57
N PHE A 123 7.24 1.26 7.65
CA PHE A 123 7.83 -0.08 7.66
C PHE A 123 7.23 -0.96 6.57
N TYR A 124 5.91 -0.95 6.44
CA TYR A 124 5.21 -1.73 5.43
C TYR A 124 5.62 -1.31 4.01
N ALA A 125 5.53 -0.03 3.70
CA ALA A 125 5.88 0.49 2.37
C ALA A 125 7.33 0.13 1.99
N ARG A 126 8.29 0.42 2.85
CA ARG A 126 9.71 0.10 2.61
C ARG A 126 9.97 -1.39 2.56
N GLY A 127 9.31 -2.18 3.42
CA GLY A 127 9.42 -3.64 3.43
C GLY A 127 8.96 -4.28 2.12
N VAL A 128 7.87 -3.79 1.53
CA VAL A 128 7.41 -4.22 0.20
C VAL A 128 8.48 -3.93 -0.85
N LEU A 129 8.99 -2.69 -0.91
CA LEU A 129 9.94 -2.28 -1.95
C LEU A 129 11.25 -3.07 -1.86
N GLU A 130 11.80 -3.27 -0.67
CA GLU A 130 12.99 -4.11 -0.48
C GLU A 130 12.74 -5.58 -0.85
N THR A 131 11.54 -6.08 -0.60
CA THR A 131 11.17 -7.45 -1.00
C THR A 131 11.08 -7.58 -2.51
N VAL A 132 10.46 -6.62 -3.20
CA VAL A 132 10.35 -6.61 -4.67
C VAL A 132 11.73 -6.59 -5.33
N LYS A 133 12.68 -5.81 -4.80
CA LYS A 133 14.09 -5.83 -5.25
C LYS A 133 14.71 -7.22 -5.15
N LYS A 134 14.57 -7.87 -3.99
CA LYS A 134 15.09 -9.24 -3.77
C LYS A 134 14.42 -10.28 -4.68
N LEU A 135 13.14 -10.10 -5.01
CA LEU A 135 12.42 -10.97 -5.94
C LEU A 135 12.88 -10.80 -7.38
N ARG A 136 13.57 -9.71 -7.71
CA ARG A 136 13.98 -9.36 -9.10
C ARG A 136 12.81 -9.39 -10.07
N TRP A 137 11.65 -9.01 -9.58
CA TRP A 137 10.42 -8.91 -10.37
C TRP A 137 10.11 -7.45 -10.61
N VAL A 138 10.10 -7.06 -11.88
CA VAL A 138 9.94 -5.66 -12.29
C VAL A 138 8.47 -5.41 -12.62
N PRO A 139 7.71 -4.67 -11.80
CA PRO A 139 6.34 -4.29 -12.11
C PRO A 139 6.28 -3.23 -13.21
N ASP A 140 5.26 -3.29 -14.05
CA ASP A 140 4.89 -2.19 -14.95
C ASP A 140 4.04 -1.15 -14.19
N VAL A 141 3.15 -1.63 -13.31
CA VAL A 141 2.25 -0.82 -12.49
C VAL A 141 2.35 -1.24 -11.03
N ILE A 142 2.37 -0.28 -10.13
CA ILE A 142 2.16 -0.49 -8.69
C ILE A 142 0.86 0.20 -8.31
N HIS A 143 -0.07 -0.58 -7.77
CA HIS A 143 -1.36 -0.12 -7.29
C HIS A 143 -1.36 -0.14 -5.76
N CYS A 144 -1.52 1.02 -5.14
CA CYS A 144 -1.56 1.22 -3.70
C CYS A 144 -3.02 1.41 -3.25
N TYR A 145 -3.46 0.65 -2.25
CA TYR A 145 -4.83 0.68 -1.72
C TYR A 145 -4.87 0.54 -0.21
N GLY A 146 -5.58 1.47 0.44
CA GLY A 146 -5.72 1.57 1.89
C GLY A 146 -4.55 2.27 2.58
N TRP A 147 -4.80 2.75 3.80
CA TRP A 147 -3.93 3.66 4.53
C TRP A 147 -2.46 3.20 4.66
N ALA A 148 -2.23 1.92 4.93
CA ALA A 148 -0.87 1.40 5.14
C ALA A 148 0.00 1.46 3.88
N SER A 149 -0.62 1.53 2.69
CA SER A 149 0.08 1.58 1.41
C SER A 149 0.43 3.01 0.94
N ALA A 150 -0.20 4.02 1.53
CA ALA A 150 -0.21 5.38 0.99
C ALA A 150 1.17 6.08 0.99
N LEU A 151 2.14 5.60 1.77
CA LEU A 151 3.52 6.10 1.74
C LEU A 151 4.41 5.41 0.68
N ALA A 152 3.96 4.31 0.08
CA ALA A 152 4.75 3.62 -0.93
C ALA A 152 5.06 4.50 -2.16
N PRO A 153 4.13 5.31 -2.71
CA PRO A 153 4.41 6.22 -3.82
C PRO A 153 5.55 7.20 -3.53
N LEU A 154 5.58 7.81 -2.32
CA LEU A 154 6.67 8.69 -1.89
C LEU A 154 8.03 7.98 -2.02
N TYR A 155 8.17 6.80 -1.41
CA TYR A 155 9.44 6.08 -1.45
C TYR A 155 9.82 5.64 -2.85
N ILE A 156 8.88 5.17 -3.67
CA ILE A 156 9.14 4.76 -5.05
C ILE A 156 9.73 5.92 -5.86
N LYS A 157 9.14 7.10 -5.76
CA LYS A 157 9.51 8.26 -6.58
C LYS A 157 10.73 9.00 -6.05
N GLN A 158 11.02 8.94 -4.76
CA GLN A 158 12.16 9.61 -4.14
C GLN A 158 13.29 8.61 -3.82
N ALA A 159 13.11 7.75 -2.84
CA ALA A 159 14.17 6.90 -2.29
C ALA A 159 14.60 5.73 -3.18
N TYR A 160 13.75 5.30 -4.12
CA TYR A 160 14.00 4.16 -5.01
C TYR A 160 13.96 4.52 -6.50
N SER A 161 14.00 5.81 -6.83
CA SER A 161 13.95 6.31 -8.22
C SER A 161 15.07 5.75 -9.11
N ASP A 162 16.24 5.49 -8.54
CA ASP A 162 17.41 4.94 -9.23
C ASP A 162 17.41 3.41 -9.34
N GLU A 163 16.52 2.75 -8.62
CA GLU A 163 16.47 1.28 -8.62
C GLU A 163 15.88 0.77 -9.95
N PRO A 164 16.57 -0.15 -10.63
CA PRO A 164 16.15 -0.62 -11.94
C PRO A 164 14.73 -1.22 -11.99
N CYS A 165 14.24 -1.76 -10.88
CA CYS A 165 12.91 -2.34 -10.81
C CYS A 165 11.79 -1.30 -10.62
N PHE A 166 12.12 -0.03 -10.31
CA PHE A 166 11.11 1.01 -10.06
C PHE A 166 11.24 2.23 -10.98
N ARG A 167 12.34 2.36 -11.72
CA ARG A 167 12.64 3.53 -12.57
C ARG A 167 11.50 3.92 -13.52
N ASP A 168 10.93 2.95 -14.20
CA ASP A 168 9.92 3.17 -15.24
C ASP A 168 8.50 2.78 -14.80
N VAL A 169 8.34 2.43 -13.54
CA VAL A 169 7.05 1.96 -13.01
C VAL A 169 6.02 3.09 -12.94
N LYS A 170 4.79 2.77 -13.32
CA LYS A 170 3.63 3.64 -13.09
C LYS A 170 3.02 3.34 -11.73
N VAL A 171 2.79 4.37 -10.95
CA VAL A 171 2.22 4.27 -9.60
C VAL A 171 0.79 4.80 -9.62
N VAL A 172 -0.13 4.00 -9.13
CA VAL A 172 -1.55 4.34 -8.99
C VAL A 172 -1.89 4.33 -7.51
N MET A 173 -2.44 5.44 -7.02
CA MET A 173 -3.05 5.52 -5.70
C MET A 173 -4.56 5.40 -5.83
N GLU A 174 -5.15 4.39 -5.21
CA GLU A 174 -6.60 4.32 -5.03
C GLU A 174 -6.95 4.98 -3.71
N VAL A 175 -7.68 6.11 -3.79
CA VAL A 175 -8.10 6.88 -2.63
C VAL A 175 -9.42 6.36 -2.09
N SER A 176 -9.50 6.22 -0.77
CA SER A 176 -10.61 5.59 -0.06
C SER A 176 -11.35 6.57 0.87
N PRO A 177 -12.58 6.26 1.28
CA PRO A 177 -13.22 6.95 2.39
C PRO A 177 -12.35 6.88 3.64
N LYS A 178 -12.55 7.84 4.54
CA LYS A 178 -11.78 7.97 5.76
C LYS A 178 -11.74 6.66 6.56
N GLU A 179 -10.54 6.09 6.73
CA GLU A 179 -10.33 4.81 7.41
C GLU A 179 -10.03 4.98 8.91
N PHE A 180 -9.52 6.16 9.35
CA PHE A 180 -9.21 6.46 10.75
C PHE A 180 -9.40 7.94 11.07
N GLU A 181 -9.57 8.26 12.35
CA GLU A 181 -9.92 9.61 12.83
C GLU A 181 -8.75 10.36 13.45
N CYS A 182 -7.74 9.64 13.99
CA CYS A 182 -6.66 10.27 14.72
C CYS A 182 -5.73 11.10 13.83
N ASP A 183 -5.28 12.20 14.37
CA ASP A 183 -4.09 12.92 13.90
C ASP A 183 -2.86 12.25 14.52
N TRP A 184 -2.00 11.68 13.70
CA TRP A 184 -0.76 11.04 14.17
C TRP A 184 0.31 12.05 14.57
N GLY A 185 0.08 13.34 14.28
CA GLY A 185 0.96 14.44 14.62
C GLY A 185 2.16 14.62 13.68
N ILE A 186 2.56 15.87 13.51
CA ILE A 186 3.65 16.27 12.59
C ILE A 186 4.98 15.61 12.93
N ALA A 187 5.23 15.32 14.21
CA ALA A 187 6.46 14.61 14.63
C ALA A 187 6.56 13.22 13.98
N ASN A 188 5.46 12.51 13.84
CA ASN A 188 5.42 11.21 13.14
C ASN A 188 5.62 11.36 11.61
N ALA A 189 5.21 12.49 11.03
CA ALA A 189 5.47 12.75 9.61
C ALA A 189 6.97 12.91 9.30
N GLN A 190 7.79 13.30 10.29
CA GLN A 190 9.24 13.41 10.13
C GLN A 190 9.95 12.06 10.05
N PHE A 191 9.32 10.96 10.46
CA PHE A 191 9.91 9.61 10.37
C PHE A 191 9.99 9.05 8.96
N VAL A 192 9.43 9.76 7.95
CA VAL A 192 9.55 9.36 6.54
C VAL A 192 10.97 9.43 5.98
N GLU A 193 11.89 10.08 6.70
CA GLU A 193 13.29 10.27 6.28
C GLU A 193 13.98 8.95 5.89
N TYR A 194 14.30 8.82 4.61
CA TYR A 194 15.07 7.70 4.10
C TYR A 194 15.65 8.00 2.72
N LYS A 195 16.97 7.96 2.56
CA LYS A 195 17.69 8.33 1.32
C LYS A 195 17.24 9.71 0.84
N ASP A 196 16.69 9.79 -0.38
CA ASP A 196 16.22 11.02 -1.00
C ASP A 196 14.72 11.32 -0.70
N ALA A 197 14.06 10.53 0.15
CA ALA A 197 12.73 10.84 0.65
C ALA A 197 12.85 11.61 1.97
N HIS A 198 12.37 12.85 2.00
CA HIS A 198 12.54 13.77 3.13
C HIS A 198 11.20 14.34 3.59
N TYR A 199 11.12 14.76 4.86
CA TYR A 199 9.97 15.50 5.36
C TYR A 199 9.68 16.75 4.53
N ASP A 200 10.73 17.39 4.00
CA ASP A 200 10.61 18.55 3.13
C ASP A 200 9.76 18.27 1.86
N ASP A 201 9.68 17.02 1.42
CA ASP A 201 8.87 16.62 0.28
C ASP A 201 7.37 16.64 0.58
N ILE A 202 6.97 16.56 1.85
CA ILE A 202 5.57 16.43 2.30
C ILE A 202 5.12 17.53 3.25
N LYS A 203 6.00 18.42 3.69
CA LYS A 203 5.70 19.47 4.68
C LYS A 203 4.61 20.46 4.26
N ASP A 204 4.41 20.63 2.95
CA ASP A 204 3.33 21.46 2.40
C ASP A 204 1.94 20.82 2.57
N ILE A 205 1.88 19.49 2.70
CA ILE A 205 0.68 18.71 2.99
C ILE A 205 0.48 18.62 4.51
N CYS A 206 1.54 18.28 5.26
CA CYS A 206 1.51 18.05 6.71
C CYS A 206 1.84 19.31 7.50
N LYS A 207 1.19 20.46 7.22
CA LYS A 207 1.47 21.74 7.90
C LYS A 207 1.00 21.74 9.35
N ASP A 208 -0.20 21.29 9.57
CA ASP A 208 -0.92 21.39 10.84
C ASP A 208 -1.31 20.03 11.41
N THR A 209 -1.53 19.05 10.55
CA THR A 209 -2.02 17.70 10.88
C THR A 209 -1.31 16.64 10.04
N TYR A 210 -1.33 15.41 10.54
CA TYR A 210 -0.91 14.20 9.79
C TYR A 210 -1.94 13.10 10.02
N GLY A 211 -3.10 13.28 9.40
CA GLY A 211 -4.23 12.37 9.45
C GLY A 211 -4.43 11.62 8.13
N HIS A 212 -5.60 11.02 7.99
CA HIS A 212 -5.96 10.22 6.80
C HIS A 212 -5.90 11.04 5.51
N THR A 213 -6.47 12.24 5.51
CA THR A 213 -6.50 13.12 4.33
C THR A 213 -5.09 13.52 3.86
N GLU A 214 -4.19 13.86 4.80
CA GLU A 214 -2.81 14.19 4.50
C GLU A 214 -2.06 12.96 3.96
N LEU A 215 -2.27 11.81 4.57
CA LEU A 215 -1.68 10.55 4.14
C LEU A 215 -2.06 10.20 2.70
N GLU A 216 -3.35 10.32 2.35
CA GLU A 216 -3.79 10.09 0.97
C GLU A 216 -3.24 11.14 0.00
N LYS A 217 -3.19 12.43 0.38
CA LYS A 217 -2.58 13.48 -0.44
C LYS A 217 -1.09 13.23 -0.68
N ILE A 218 -0.36 12.66 0.28
CA ILE A 218 1.03 12.23 0.06
C ILE A 218 1.07 11.14 -1.01
N GLY A 219 0.26 10.10 -0.88
CA GLY A 219 0.17 9.04 -1.87
C GLY A 219 -0.15 9.57 -3.28
N VAL A 220 -1.12 10.48 -3.38
CA VAL A 220 -1.50 11.16 -4.64
C VAL A 220 -0.36 11.98 -5.21
N LYS A 221 0.35 12.78 -4.41
CA LYS A 221 1.46 13.65 -4.86
C LYS A 221 2.54 12.91 -5.64
N PHE A 222 2.82 11.67 -5.24
CA PHE A 222 3.88 10.84 -5.83
C PHE A 222 3.36 9.73 -6.75
N SER A 223 2.10 9.84 -7.20
CA SER A 223 1.50 8.87 -8.14
C SER A 223 1.47 9.40 -9.58
N ASP A 224 1.33 8.48 -10.53
CA ASP A 224 1.14 8.78 -11.96
C ASP A 224 -0.35 8.82 -12.33
N GLY A 225 -1.23 8.31 -11.47
CA GLY A 225 -2.68 8.33 -11.65
C GLY A 225 -3.40 8.00 -10.36
N VAL A 226 -4.65 8.40 -10.28
CA VAL A 226 -5.49 8.25 -9.09
C VAL A 226 -6.79 7.54 -9.46
N ILE A 227 -7.21 6.60 -8.62
CA ILE A 227 -8.52 5.95 -8.72
C ILE A 227 -9.33 6.37 -7.49
N VAL A 228 -10.57 6.76 -7.69
CA VAL A 228 -11.49 7.13 -6.60
C VAL A 228 -12.38 5.94 -6.29
N GLU A 229 -12.28 5.37 -5.10
CA GLU A 229 -12.98 4.15 -4.72
C GLU A 229 -14.51 4.31 -4.81
N ASN A 230 -15.04 5.41 -4.27
CA ASN A 230 -16.47 5.72 -4.27
C ASN A 230 -16.74 7.19 -3.96
N ALA A 231 -18.03 7.58 -3.91
CA ALA A 231 -18.45 8.96 -3.69
C ALA A 231 -18.19 9.51 -2.27
N ASP A 232 -17.88 8.66 -1.30
CA ASP A 232 -17.65 9.07 0.10
C ASP A 232 -16.19 9.48 0.35
N VAL A 233 -15.33 9.38 -0.68
CA VAL A 233 -13.93 9.86 -0.62
C VAL A 233 -13.91 11.37 -0.39
N ASP A 234 -12.99 11.85 0.46
CA ASP A 234 -12.80 13.29 0.72
C ASP A 234 -12.53 14.05 -0.58
N SER A 235 -13.46 14.94 -0.95
CA SER A 235 -13.36 15.71 -2.19
C SER A 235 -12.07 16.53 -2.28
N SER A 236 -11.50 16.95 -1.15
CA SER A 236 -10.24 17.70 -1.11
C SER A 236 -9.04 16.90 -1.61
N VAL A 237 -9.07 15.56 -1.48
CA VAL A 237 -8.04 14.67 -2.03
C VAL A 237 -8.18 14.58 -3.55
N VAL A 238 -9.42 14.43 -4.03
CA VAL A 238 -9.72 14.36 -5.47
C VAL A 238 -9.39 15.70 -6.16
N GLU A 239 -9.75 16.83 -5.54
CA GLU A 239 -9.39 18.16 -6.04
C GLU A 239 -7.88 18.37 -6.07
N TYR A 240 -7.16 17.86 -5.06
CA TYR A 240 -5.71 17.91 -5.02
C TYR A 240 -5.10 17.13 -6.19
N ALA A 241 -5.57 15.92 -6.47
CA ALA A 241 -5.13 15.12 -7.62
C ALA A 241 -5.34 15.88 -8.95
N LYS A 242 -6.52 16.49 -9.13
CA LYS A 242 -6.86 17.30 -10.32
C LYS A 242 -5.96 18.54 -10.42
N SER A 243 -5.64 19.18 -9.31
CA SER A 243 -4.76 20.38 -9.28
C SER A 243 -3.33 20.06 -9.72
N LEU A 244 -2.87 18.82 -9.51
CA LEU A 244 -1.58 18.31 -9.99
C LEU A 244 -1.62 17.88 -11.47
N GLY A 245 -2.79 17.91 -12.12
CA GLY A 245 -2.98 17.46 -13.50
C GLY A 245 -2.90 15.95 -13.68
N LEU A 246 -3.09 15.18 -12.60
CA LEU A 246 -3.05 13.72 -12.66
C LEU A 246 -4.29 13.16 -13.37
N PRO A 247 -4.16 12.07 -14.13
CA PRO A 247 -5.30 11.27 -14.57
C PRO A 247 -6.06 10.76 -13.35
N VAL A 248 -7.39 10.94 -13.36
CA VAL A 248 -8.28 10.48 -12.28
C VAL A 248 -9.33 9.57 -12.90
N LEU A 249 -9.47 8.36 -12.37
CA LEU A 249 -10.58 7.47 -12.66
C LEU A 249 -11.65 7.68 -11.60
N ASP A 250 -12.80 8.18 -12.02
CA ASP A 250 -13.96 8.36 -11.15
C ASP A 250 -14.55 7.01 -10.69
N PRO A 251 -15.35 6.99 -9.61
CA PRO A 251 -15.94 5.76 -9.07
C PRO A 251 -16.67 4.94 -10.13
N ILE A 252 -16.45 3.64 -10.13
CA ILE A 252 -17.12 2.69 -11.04
C ILE A 252 -18.18 1.93 -10.25
N GLU A 253 -19.41 1.99 -10.70
CA GLU A 253 -20.52 1.21 -10.15
C GLU A 253 -20.57 -0.19 -10.79
N GLY A 254 -20.89 -1.21 -9.97
CA GLY A 254 -21.09 -2.58 -10.44
C GLY A 254 -19.81 -3.33 -10.77
N ASP A 255 -19.94 -4.39 -11.60
CA ASP A 255 -18.88 -5.36 -11.88
C ASP A 255 -17.91 -4.95 -13.01
N ASP A 256 -18.14 -3.81 -13.65
CA ASP A 256 -17.33 -3.35 -14.81
C ASP A 256 -15.99 -2.74 -14.43
N PHE A 257 -15.70 -2.63 -13.12
CA PHE A 257 -14.47 -2.00 -12.61
C PHE A 257 -13.20 -2.65 -13.16
N LYS A 258 -13.15 -3.96 -13.32
CA LYS A 258 -11.95 -4.69 -13.77
C LYS A 258 -11.44 -4.24 -15.14
N GLU A 259 -12.35 -4.03 -16.09
CA GLU A 259 -11.99 -3.52 -17.42
C GLU A 259 -11.61 -2.04 -17.38
N ALA A 260 -12.31 -1.25 -16.57
CA ALA A 260 -12.01 0.16 -16.40
C ALA A 260 -10.63 0.38 -15.76
N TYR A 261 -10.30 -0.38 -14.71
CA TYR A 261 -8.97 -0.34 -14.07
C TYR A 261 -7.87 -0.79 -15.05
N SER A 262 -8.08 -1.89 -15.78
CA SER A 262 -7.12 -2.35 -16.77
C SER A 262 -6.85 -1.31 -17.87
N LYS A 263 -7.91 -0.66 -18.39
CA LYS A 263 -7.80 0.45 -19.37
C LYS A 263 -7.10 1.66 -18.74
N PHE A 264 -7.41 1.98 -17.49
CA PHE A 264 -6.75 3.08 -16.79
C PHE A 264 -5.24 2.85 -16.65
N TYR A 265 -4.82 1.64 -16.25
CA TYR A 265 -3.39 1.31 -16.21
C TYR A 265 -2.72 1.46 -17.59
N GLU A 266 -3.39 1.07 -18.67
CA GLU A 266 -2.85 1.24 -20.03
C GLU A 266 -2.72 2.71 -20.42
N SER A 267 -3.64 3.57 -19.99
CA SER A 267 -3.64 5.00 -20.32
C SER A 267 -2.47 5.78 -19.73
N LEU A 268 -1.75 5.19 -18.76
CA LEU A 268 -0.60 5.81 -18.10
C LEU A 268 0.71 5.70 -18.90
N PHE A 269 0.71 4.93 -20.00
CA PHE A 269 1.88 4.70 -20.87
C PHE A 269 1.72 5.39 -22.21
#